data_4610ba7a34697f98609adb170bc1a509
#
_entry.id   4610ba7a34697f98609adb170bc1a509
#
_cell.length_a   1.000
_cell.length_b   1.000
_cell.length_c   1.000
_cell.angle_alpha   90.00
_cell.angle_beta   90.00
_cell.angle_gamma   90.00
#
_symmetry.space_group_name_H-M   'P 1'
#
loop_
_entity.id
_entity.type
_entity.pdbx_description
1 polymer ?
#
loop_
_entity_poly.entity_id
_entity_poly.type
_entity_poly.pdbx_seq_one_letter_code
_entity_poly.pdbx_strand_id
1 'polypeptide(L)'
;MTLIGTKMTREDKTARELFEAVMANPTRAKFGFGEKLAIVNIDFQNAYTRIEEFKTAYETDPRQIEYANTISRLARAKDMPVVWTHVAYMDDASDAGVWGTRTDTPDSLQNIKYGSRRHAFDDRCEIDHVKDAVYTKRMPSPFFETPLQSLLVWHKVDTVVITGGSTSGCVRAAAVDSLSRGYRTIVPIETCADKHESYHFANLTDLQLKYADVEPVQTVIDWLEAR
;
A
#
# COMPACT_ATOMS: atom_id res chain seq x y z
N MET A 1 -3.13 -7.48 -34.04
CA MET A 1 -3.92 -8.44 -33.25
C MET A 1 -5.03 -7.68 -32.55
N THR A 2 -6.25 -7.72 -33.10
CA THR A 2 -7.38 -7.01 -32.51
C THR A 2 -7.84 -7.80 -31.29
N LEU A 3 -7.47 -7.32 -30.12
CA LEU A 3 -7.93 -7.89 -28.87
C LEU A 3 -9.42 -7.57 -28.73
N ILE A 4 -10.25 -8.52 -29.11
CA ILE A 4 -11.68 -8.61 -28.78
C ILE A 4 -12.45 -7.32 -29.06
N GLY A 5 -13.11 -7.24 -30.21
CA GLY A 5 -14.11 -6.22 -30.51
C GLY A 5 -15.29 -6.38 -29.58
N THR A 6 -15.42 -5.54 -28.57
CA THR A 6 -16.43 -5.71 -27.56
C THR A 6 -17.21 -4.43 -27.29
N LYS A 7 -18.39 -4.61 -26.75
CA LYS A 7 -19.26 -3.59 -26.17
C LYS A 7 -18.69 -2.92 -24.91
N MET A 8 -17.36 -2.87 -24.77
CA MET A 8 -16.72 -2.15 -23.67
C MET A 8 -16.81 -0.65 -23.92
N THR A 9 -17.17 0.10 -22.90
CA THR A 9 -17.09 1.55 -22.93
C THR A 9 -15.65 1.96 -23.21
N ARG A 10 -15.44 2.75 -24.25
CA ARG A 10 -14.16 3.28 -24.65
C ARG A 10 -14.22 4.81 -24.58
N GLU A 11 -13.32 5.38 -23.81
CA GLU A 11 -13.14 6.82 -23.70
C GLU A 11 -11.68 7.16 -24.00
N ASP A 12 -11.43 8.30 -24.64
CA ASP A 12 -10.09 8.81 -24.91
C ASP A 12 -9.58 9.63 -23.70
N LYS A 13 -9.65 9.01 -22.50
CA LYS A 13 -9.18 9.58 -21.25
C LYS A 13 -7.96 8.84 -20.74
N THR A 14 -7.05 9.58 -20.11
CA THR A 14 -5.95 9.00 -19.34
C THR A 14 -6.49 8.29 -18.10
N ALA A 15 -5.67 7.43 -17.48
CA ALA A 15 -6.04 6.78 -16.23
C ALA A 15 -6.31 7.80 -15.10
N ARG A 16 -5.57 8.92 -15.08
CA ARG A 16 -5.78 10.02 -14.14
C ARG A 16 -7.15 10.67 -14.34
N GLU A 17 -7.49 11.05 -15.57
CA GLU A 17 -8.78 11.67 -15.89
C GLU A 17 -9.98 10.75 -15.59
N LEU A 18 -9.81 9.44 -15.78
CA LEU A 18 -10.82 8.46 -15.39
C LEU A 18 -10.97 8.39 -13.85
N PHE A 19 -9.86 8.37 -13.13
CA PHE A 19 -9.86 8.41 -11.68
C PHE A 19 -10.55 9.66 -11.14
N GLU A 20 -10.16 10.84 -11.64
CA GLU A 20 -10.75 12.13 -11.25
C GLU A 20 -12.26 12.17 -11.53
N ALA A 21 -12.70 11.63 -12.66
CA ALA A 21 -14.13 11.52 -12.99
C ALA A 21 -14.90 10.61 -12.02
N VAL A 22 -14.30 9.49 -11.60
CA VAL A 22 -14.88 8.59 -10.60
C VAL A 22 -14.95 9.25 -9.24
N MET A 23 -13.91 9.98 -8.83
CA MET A 23 -13.89 10.70 -7.55
C MET A 23 -14.90 11.86 -7.52
N ALA A 24 -15.07 12.56 -8.63
CA ALA A 24 -16.05 13.66 -8.73
C ALA A 24 -17.51 13.17 -8.72
N ASN A 25 -17.76 11.95 -9.18
CA ASN A 25 -19.12 11.38 -9.28
C ASN A 25 -19.12 9.93 -8.72
N PRO A 26 -18.98 9.75 -7.41
CA PRO A 26 -18.91 8.42 -6.81
C PRO A 26 -20.23 7.67 -6.99
N THR A 27 -20.16 6.48 -7.59
CA THR A 27 -21.33 5.62 -7.82
C THR A 27 -21.52 4.56 -6.73
N ARG A 28 -20.62 4.49 -5.77
CA ARG A 28 -20.65 3.53 -4.67
C ARG A 28 -20.73 4.25 -3.33
N ALA A 29 -21.49 3.66 -2.41
CA ALA A 29 -21.47 4.11 -1.02
C ALA A 29 -20.10 3.83 -0.42
N LYS A 30 -19.62 4.74 0.43
CA LYS A 30 -18.37 4.56 1.18
C LYS A 30 -18.55 3.49 2.27
N PHE A 31 -17.48 2.74 2.55
CA PHE A 31 -17.39 1.91 3.75
C PHE A 31 -17.30 2.78 5.01
N GLY A 32 -16.65 3.92 4.89
CA GLY A 32 -16.36 4.85 5.98
C GLY A 32 -15.41 4.28 7.01
N PHE A 33 -15.13 5.06 8.04
CA PHE A 33 -14.36 4.61 9.19
C PHE A 33 -15.30 3.93 10.20
N GLY A 34 -14.76 2.89 10.85
CA GLY A 34 -15.40 2.27 12.00
C GLY A 34 -14.99 2.93 13.32
N GLU A 35 -14.75 2.12 14.35
CA GLU A 35 -14.37 2.61 15.67
C GLU A 35 -12.86 2.56 15.92
N LYS A 36 -12.18 1.56 15.39
CA LYS A 36 -10.74 1.35 15.61
C LYS A 36 -10.04 1.01 14.33
N LEU A 37 -9.09 1.87 13.93
CA LEU A 37 -8.27 1.61 12.75
C LEU A 37 -6.89 1.05 13.11
N ALA A 38 -6.25 0.47 12.08
CA ALA A 38 -4.82 0.21 12.04
C ALA A 38 -4.20 0.87 10.81
N ILE A 39 -2.99 1.39 10.95
CA ILE A 39 -2.18 1.87 9.82
C ILE A 39 -1.27 0.72 9.37
N VAL A 40 -1.29 0.39 8.09
CA VAL A 40 -0.42 -0.62 7.48
C VAL A 40 0.44 0.04 6.41
N ASN A 41 1.68 0.31 6.77
CA ASN A 41 2.69 0.95 5.93
C ASN A 41 3.45 -0.12 5.13
N ILE A 42 3.24 -0.16 3.81
CA ILE A 42 3.72 -1.24 2.95
C ILE A 42 4.99 -0.81 2.22
N ASP A 43 6.09 -1.50 2.54
CA ASP A 43 7.34 -1.54 1.78
C ASP A 43 7.98 -0.16 1.52
N PHE A 44 8.03 0.71 2.55
CA PHE A 44 8.79 1.95 2.52
C PHE A 44 10.32 1.68 2.62
N GLN A 45 10.81 0.78 1.77
CA GLN A 45 12.21 0.38 1.70
C GLN A 45 12.97 1.21 0.68
N ASN A 46 14.28 1.37 0.89
CA ASN A 46 15.14 2.08 -0.05
C ASN A 46 15.00 1.59 -1.49
N ALA A 47 14.79 0.28 -1.71
CA ALA A 47 14.54 -0.29 -3.03
C ALA A 47 13.37 0.34 -3.78
N TYR A 48 12.42 0.96 -3.07
CA TYR A 48 11.20 1.53 -3.65
C TYR A 48 11.08 3.04 -3.47
N THR A 49 11.85 3.65 -2.55
CA THR A 49 11.72 5.08 -2.21
C THR A 49 12.92 5.92 -2.63
N ARG A 50 14.10 5.30 -2.85
CA ARG A 50 15.33 6.01 -3.22
C ARG A 50 15.52 6.00 -4.75
N ILE A 51 14.81 6.92 -5.42
CA ILE A 51 14.77 7.01 -6.89
C ILE A 51 16.14 7.32 -7.50
N GLU A 52 17.03 7.98 -6.76
CA GLU A 52 18.40 8.27 -7.15
C GLU A 52 19.36 7.07 -7.02
N GLU A 53 18.98 6.05 -6.23
CA GLU A 53 19.82 4.89 -5.98
C GLU A 53 19.36 3.63 -6.75
N PHE A 54 18.05 3.44 -6.87
CA PHE A 54 17.49 2.18 -7.38
C PHE A 54 16.48 2.39 -8.51
N LYS A 55 16.66 1.67 -9.60
CA LYS A 55 15.72 1.70 -10.74
C LYS A 55 14.35 1.14 -10.41
N THR A 56 14.22 0.34 -9.34
CA THR A 56 12.94 -0.17 -8.83
C THR A 56 12.15 0.90 -8.07
N ALA A 57 12.81 1.94 -7.59
CA ALA A 57 12.19 3.00 -6.84
C ALA A 57 11.29 3.89 -7.70
N TYR A 58 10.31 4.49 -7.05
CA TYR A 58 9.29 5.34 -7.66
C TYR A 58 8.81 6.40 -6.66
N GLU A 59 8.33 7.51 -7.18
CA GLU A 59 7.75 8.58 -6.40
C GLU A 59 6.51 9.11 -7.14
N THR A 60 5.40 9.23 -6.44
CA THR A 60 4.17 9.85 -6.95
C THR A 60 3.94 11.19 -6.27
N ASP A 61 3.98 11.22 -4.94
CA ASP A 61 3.97 12.45 -4.14
C ASP A 61 5.29 12.50 -3.34
N PRO A 62 6.08 13.58 -3.42
CA PRO A 62 7.34 13.71 -2.70
C PRO A 62 7.16 13.72 -1.17
N ARG A 63 5.95 13.98 -0.69
CA ARG A 63 5.58 13.97 0.73
C ARG A 63 5.01 12.63 1.20
N GLN A 64 5.04 11.59 0.38
CA GLN A 64 4.46 10.28 0.69
C GLN A 64 4.87 9.77 2.08
N ILE A 65 6.16 9.77 2.39
CA ILE A 65 6.70 9.28 3.66
C ILE A 65 6.29 10.19 4.82
N GLU A 66 6.32 11.52 4.62
CA GLU A 66 5.87 12.50 5.61
C GLU A 66 4.41 12.27 6.02
N TYR A 67 3.53 12.05 5.05
CA TYR A 67 2.13 11.75 5.30
C TYR A 67 1.94 10.40 6.04
N ALA A 68 2.65 9.35 5.62
CA ALA A 68 2.62 8.06 6.29
C ALA A 68 3.09 8.16 7.76
N ASN A 69 4.16 8.93 8.02
CA ASN A 69 4.63 9.23 9.38
C ASN A 69 3.58 9.98 10.19
N THR A 70 2.93 10.97 9.59
CA THR A 70 1.93 11.80 10.27
C THR A 70 0.75 10.97 10.76
N ILE A 71 0.13 10.17 9.87
CA ILE A 71 -1.00 9.32 10.27
C ILE A 71 -0.58 8.22 11.24
N SER A 72 0.64 7.68 11.10
CA SER A 72 1.20 6.68 12.04
C SER A 72 1.40 7.27 13.43
N ARG A 73 1.91 8.49 13.52
CA ARG A 73 2.10 9.22 14.79
C ARG A 73 0.77 9.49 15.49
N LEU A 74 -0.23 9.97 14.74
CA LEU A 74 -1.57 10.21 15.25
C LEU A 74 -2.24 8.91 15.73
N ALA A 75 -2.12 7.82 14.97
CA ALA A 75 -2.66 6.50 15.36
C ALA A 75 -2.02 5.99 16.66
N ARG A 76 -0.69 6.05 16.78
CA ARG A 76 0.03 5.67 18.03
C ARG A 76 -0.41 6.47 19.24
N ALA A 77 -0.70 7.76 19.07
CA ALA A 77 -1.17 8.61 20.16
C ALA A 77 -2.57 8.22 20.66
N LYS A 78 -3.31 7.41 19.90
CA LYS A 78 -4.65 6.90 20.20
C LYS A 78 -4.65 5.40 20.53
N ASP A 79 -3.49 4.80 20.79
CA ASP A 79 -3.31 3.36 21.04
C ASP A 79 -3.90 2.49 19.91
N MET A 80 -3.81 3.00 18.67
CA MET A 80 -4.18 2.29 17.46
C MET A 80 -2.94 1.63 16.84
N PRO A 81 -3.05 0.38 16.36
CA PRO A 81 -1.91 -0.34 15.81
C PRO A 81 -1.29 0.35 14.59
N VAL A 82 0.04 0.38 14.56
CA VAL A 82 0.84 0.76 13.38
C VAL A 82 1.70 -0.42 13.00
N VAL A 83 1.65 -0.78 11.74
CA VAL A 83 2.38 -1.91 11.17
C VAL A 83 3.22 -1.42 10.00
N TRP A 84 4.47 -1.83 9.97
CA TRP A 84 5.38 -1.63 8.84
C TRP A 84 5.73 -2.97 8.24
N THR A 85 5.67 -3.06 6.93
CA THR A 85 6.07 -4.28 6.23
C THR A 85 7.25 -4.02 5.30
N HIS A 86 8.02 -5.04 5.10
CA HIS A 86 9.10 -5.05 4.13
C HIS A 86 9.21 -6.39 3.42
N VAL A 87 9.66 -6.35 2.17
CA VAL A 87 10.04 -7.54 1.40
C VAL A 87 11.51 -7.85 1.65
N ALA A 88 11.83 -9.10 1.92
CA ALA A 88 13.20 -9.57 1.89
C ALA A 88 13.25 -11.07 1.60
N TYR A 89 14.31 -11.48 0.93
CA TYR A 89 14.55 -12.86 0.53
C TYR A 89 15.92 -13.34 0.99
N MET A 90 16.08 -14.66 1.11
CA MET A 90 17.37 -15.31 1.33
C MET A 90 18.35 -14.99 0.19
N ASP A 91 19.64 -15.16 0.42
CA ASP A 91 20.67 -14.81 -0.56
C ASP A 91 20.52 -15.56 -1.88
N ASP A 92 20.09 -16.81 -1.83
CA ASP A 92 19.82 -17.66 -2.99
C ASP A 92 18.41 -17.48 -3.57
N ALA A 93 17.56 -16.63 -2.95
CA ALA A 93 16.16 -16.39 -3.30
C ALA A 93 15.27 -17.65 -3.28
N SER A 94 15.68 -18.73 -2.60
CA SER A 94 14.90 -19.97 -2.52
C SER A 94 13.52 -19.81 -1.87
N ASP A 95 13.36 -18.78 -1.03
CA ASP A 95 12.11 -18.43 -0.37
C ASP A 95 11.23 -17.44 -1.15
N ALA A 96 11.63 -17.05 -2.37
CA ALA A 96 10.84 -16.15 -3.23
C ALA A 96 9.74 -16.88 -4.01
N GLY A 97 9.77 -18.21 -4.05
CA GLY A 97 8.80 -19.04 -4.76
C GLY A 97 8.72 -18.73 -6.26
N VAL A 98 7.59 -19.05 -6.87
CA VAL A 98 7.36 -18.79 -8.29
C VAL A 98 7.44 -17.31 -8.64
N TRP A 99 7.10 -16.43 -7.73
CA TRP A 99 7.19 -14.99 -7.96
C TRP A 99 8.63 -14.53 -8.22
N GLY A 100 9.60 -15.11 -7.51
CA GLY A 100 11.02 -14.84 -7.72
C GLY A 100 11.55 -15.22 -9.11
N THR A 101 10.82 -16.05 -9.87
CA THR A 101 11.22 -16.47 -11.22
C THR A 101 10.85 -15.48 -12.33
N ARG A 102 10.09 -14.41 -12.02
CA ARG A 102 9.60 -13.48 -13.07
C ARG A 102 10.70 -12.67 -13.72
N THR A 103 11.70 -12.27 -12.95
CA THR A 103 12.87 -11.56 -13.46
C THR A 103 14.10 -11.97 -12.66
N ASP A 104 15.23 -11.97 -13.30
CA ASP A 104 16.55 -12.25 -12.73
C ASP A 104 17.54 -11.09 -12.94
N THR A 105 17.02 -9.90 -13.22
CA THR A 105 17.86 -8.71 -13.36
C THR A 105 18.35 -8.20 -12.01
N PRO A 106 19.47 -7.47 -11.95
CA PRO A 106 19.98 -6.88 -10.70
C PRO A 106 18.97 -6.01 -9.95
N ASP A 107 17.99 -5.45 -10.67
CA ASP A 107 16.93 -4.61 -10.11
C ASP A 107 15.63 -5.38 -9.83
N SER A 108 15.65 -6.71 -9.92
CA SER A 108 14.46 -7.51 -9.66
C SER A 108 14.13 -7.62 -8.17
N LEU A 109 12.88 -8.00 -7.89
CA LEU A 109 12.36 -8.14 -6.53
C LEU A 109 13.20 -9.11 -5.69
N GLN A 110 13.60 -10.27 -6.25
CA GLN A 110 14.40 -11.27 -5.56
C GLN A 110 15.80 -10.78 -5.14
N ASN A 111 16.23 -9.63 -5.60
CA ASN A 111 17.49 -9.00 -5.17
C ASN A 111 17.35 -8.12 -3.90
N ILE A 112 16.17 -8.09 -3.28
CA ILE A 112 15.99 -7.49 -1.96
C ILE A 112 16.39 -8.52 -0.91
N LYS A 113 17.70 -8.59 -0.62
CA LYS A 113 18.26 -9.54 0.33
C LYS A 113 18.23 -9.00 1.75
N TYR A 114 18.07 -9.89 2.72
CA TYR A 114 18.17 -9.53 4.14
C TYR A 114 19.44 -8.75 4.43
N GLY A 115 19.32 -7.67 5.20
CA GLY A 115 20.44 -6.83 5.61
C GLY A 115 21.04 -5.96 4.51
N SER A 116 20.56 -6.05 3.26
CA SER A 116 21.05 -5.20 2.17
C SER A 116 20.52 -3.76 2.27
N ARG A 117 21.20 -2.82 1.58
CA ARG A 117 20.73 -1.43 1.45
C ARG A 117 19.33 -1.36 0.85
N ARG A 118 18.99 -2.24 -0.08
CA ARG A 118 17.66 -2.34 -0.70
C ARG A 118 16.58 -2.74 0.30
N HIS A 119 16.92 -3.63 1.24
CA HIS A 119 16.00 -4.13 2.26
C HIS A 119 15.68 -3.09 3.33
N ALA A 120 16.66 -2.28 3.71
CA ALA A 120 16.48 -1.30 4.78
C ALA A 120 15.31 -0.36 4.48
N PHE A 121 14.55 -0.01 5.52
CA PHE A 121 13.59 1.08 5.44
C PHE A 121 14.29 2.39 5.07
N ASP A 122 13.58 3.29 4.42
CA ASP A 122 14.04 4.64 4.17
C ASP A 122 14.25 5.37 5.50
N ASP A 123 15.39 6.05 5.63
CA ASP A 123 15.77 6.76 6.86
C ASP A 123 14.78 7.85 7.28
N ARG A 124 13.91 8.29 6.36
CA ARG A 124 12.83 9.24 6.64
C ARG A 124 11.64 8.61 7.37
N CYS A 125 11.54 7.27 7.45
CA CYS A 125 10.44 6.59 8.12
C CYS A 125 10.58 6.69 9.65
N GLU A 126 9.53 7.15 10.32
CA GLU A 126 9.46 7.28 11.78
C GLU A 126 8.89 6.00 12.42
N ILE A 127 9.66 4.92 12.43
CA ILE A 127 9.25 3.64 13.01
C ILE A 127 9.53 3.65 14.51
N ASP A 128 8.50 3.46 15.33
CA ASP A 128 8.66 3.26 16.78
C ASP A 128 8.84 1.76 17.06
N HIS A 129 10.10 1.32 17.20
CA HIS A 129 10.45 -0.08 17.41
C HIS A 129 9.92 -0.69 18.73
N VAL A 130 9.31 0.10 19.61
CA VAL A 130 8.67 -0.38 20.84
C VAL A 130 7.17 -0.59 20.64
N LYS A 131 6.53 0.26 19.84
CA LYS A 131 5.07 0.27 19.68
C LYS A 131 4.61 -0.32 18.34
N ASP A 132 5.38 -0.15 17.29
CA ASP A 132 5.01 -0.58 15.94
C ASP A 132 5.36 -2.05 15.71
N ALA A 133 4.48 -2.76 15.04
CA ALA A 133 4.81 -4.09 14.54
C ALA A 133 5.57 -3.98 13.21
N VAL A 134 6.64 -4.75 13.07
CA VAL A 134 7.43 -4.82 11.83
C VAL A 134 7.42 -6.26 11.31
N TYR A 135 6.93 -6.45 10.08
CA TYR A 135 6.80 -7.79 9.49
C TYR A 135 7.53 -7.90 8.16
N THR A 136 8.29 -8.98 8.01
CA THR A 136 8.80 -9.38 6.70
C THR A 136 7.74 -10.19 5.97
N LYS A 137 7.51 -9.87 4.71
CA LYS A 137 6.64 -10.63 3.81
C LYS A 137 7.39 -11.13 2.59
N ARG A 138 6.94 -12.24 1.99
CA ARG A 138 7.46 -12.82 0.75
C ARG A 138 6.53 -12.54 -0.44
N MET A 139 5.25 -12.34 -0.16
CA MET A 139 4.21 -12.16 -1.16
C MET A 139 3.67 -10.73 -1.17
N PRO A 140 2.92 -10.30 -2.20
CA PRO A 140 2.43 -8.93 -2.29
C PRO A 140 1.63 -8.48 -1.08
N SER A 141 0.65 -9.28 -0.66
CA SER A 141 -0.21 -8.94 0.47
C SER A 141 0.45 -9.28 1.81
N PRO A 142 0.46 -8.33 2.77
CA PRO A 142 0.92 -8.61 4.14
C PRO A 142 -0.05 -9.50 4.93
N PHE A 143 -1.24 -9.77 4.43
CA PHE A 143 -2.15 -10.74 5.02
C PHE A 143 -1.72 -12.20 4.77
N PHE A 144 -0.81 -12.41 3.82
CA PHE A 144 -0.31 -13.73 3.50
C PHE A 144 0.98 -14.03 4.28
N GLU A 145 0.96 -15.10 5.06
CA GLU A 145 2.10 -15.63 5.83
C GLU A 145 2.77 -14.62 6.79
N THR A 146 2.00 -13.65 7.32
CA THR A 146 2.46 -12.78 8.41
C THR A 146 1.49 -12.80 9.59
N PRO A 147 1.90 -12.34 10.77
CA PRO A 147 1.01 -12.21 11.93
C PRO A 147 -0.03 -11.08 11.83
N LEU A 148 -0.12 -10.36 10.72
CA LEU A 148 -0.98 -9.17 10.59
C LEU A 148 -2.43 -9.45 11.01
N GLN A 149 -3.02 -10.53 10.47
CA GLN A 149 -4.41 -10.90 10.79
C GLN A 149 -4.64 -11.07 12.30
N SER A 150 -3.73 -11.77 12.98
CA SER A 150 -3.83 -12.01 14.43
C SER A 150 -3.70 -10.72 15.22
N LEU A 151 -2.81 -9.81 14.80
CA LEU A 151 -2.65 -8.49 15.42
C LEU A 151 -3.95 -7.66 15.28
N LEU A 152 -4.53 -7.59 14.08
CA LEU A 152 -5.76 -6.84 13.84
C LEU A 152 -6.92 -7.36 14.69
N VAL A 153 -7.08 -8.69 14.78
CA VAL A 153 -8.11 -9.32 15.61
C VAL A 153 -7.89 -9.03 17.10
N TRP A 154 -6.65 -9.18 17.58
CA TRP A 154 -6.30 -8.90 18.98
C TRP A 154 -6.64 -7.47 19.39
N HIS A 155 -6.34 -6.51 18.53
CA HIS A 155 -6.63 -5.09 18.78
C HIS A 155 -8.07 -4.69 18.46
N LYS A 156 -8.93 -5.62 18.04
CA LYS A 156 -10.34 -5.36 17.65
C LYS A 156 -10.46 -4.29 16.58
N VAL A 157 -9.54 -4.33 15.60
CA VAL A 157 -9.54 -3.42 14.46
C VAL A 157 -10.73 -3.73 13.55
N ASP A 158 -11.42 -2.71 13.10
CA ASP A 158 -12.51 -2.80 12.12
C ASP A 158 -12.19 -2.05 10.80
N THR A 159 -11.17 -1.21 10.83
CA THR A 159 -10.76 -0.38 9.70
C THR A 159 -9.25 -0.50 9.47
N VAL A 160 -8.85 -0.74 8.22
CA VAL A 160 -7.43 -0.82 7.84
C VAL A 160 -7.11 0.29 6.86
N VAL A 161 -6.19 1.17 7.25
CA VAL A 161 -5.64 2.21 6.39
C VAL A 161 -4.36 1.69 5.78
N ILE A 162 -4.29 1.62 4.45
CA ILE A 162 -3.19 1.02 3.70
C ILE A 162 -2.40 2.11 2.96
N THR A 163 -1.11 2.16 3.18
CA THR A 163 -0.17 3.10 2.58
C THR A 163 1.01 2.38 1.92
N GLY A 164 1.84 3.09 1.18
CA GLY A 164 3.10 2.56 0.65
C GLY A 164 3.09 2.25 -0.83
N GLY A 165 3.69 1.13 -1.21
CA GLY A 165 3.91 0.83 -2.63
C GLY A 165 4.06 -0.67 -2.95
N SER A 166 3.93 -1.02 -4.23
CA SER A 166 3.35 -0.18 -5.29
C SER A 166 1.83 -0.21 -5.26
N THR A 167 1.20 0.87 -5.72
CA THR A 167 -0.27 0.97 -5.76
C THR A 167 -0.88 -0.21 -6.51
N SER A 168 -0.32 -0.56 -7.69
CA SER A 168 -0.79 -1.68 -8.53
C SER A 168 -0.39 -3.07 -7.99
N GLY A 169 0.52 -3.12 -7.04
CA GLY A 169 1.07 -4.36 -6.48
C GLY A 169 0.62 -4.64 -5.05
N CYS A 170 1.52 -4.38 -4.10
CA CYS A 170 1.32 -4.75 -2.70
C CYS A 170 0.16 -3.99 -2.04
N VAL A 171 -0.03 -2.71 -2.35
CA VAL A 171 -1.17 -1.92 -1.85
C VAL A 171 -2.49 -2.52 -2.34
N ARG A 172 -2.62 -2.76 -3.65
CA ARG A 172 -3.82 -3.38 -4.22
C ARG A 172 -4.09 -4.76 -3.63
N ALA A 173 -3.07 -5.61 -3.56
CA ALA A 173 -3.21 -6.96 -2.98
C ALA A 173 -3.67 -6.90 -1.52
N ALA A 174 -3.08 -6.02 -0.72
CA ALA A 174 -3.46 -5.80 0.66
C ALA A 174 -4.91 -5.29 0.80
N ALA A 175 -5.34 -4.37 -0.05
CA ALA A 175 -6.69 -3.81 -0.01
C ALA A 175 -7.76 -4.87 -0.32
N VAL A 176 -7.53 -5.71 -1.34
CA VAL A 176 -8.43 -6.82 -1.68
C VAL A 176 -8.50 -7.83 -0.53
N ASP A 177 -7.37 -8.16 0.07
CA ASP A 177 -7.30 -9.09 1.19
C ASP A 177 -7.93 -8.54 2.47
N SER A 178 -7.75 -7.23 2.73
CA SER A 178 -8.38 -6.52 3.84
C SER A 178 -9.90 -6.58 3.76
N LEU A 179 -10.47 -6.16 2.62
CA LEU A 179 -11.91 -6.24 2.38
C LEU A 179 -12.43 -7.67 2.48
N SER A 180 -11.72 -8.64 1.88
CA SER A 180 -12.12 -10.05 1.89
C SER A 180 -12.18 -10.67 3.28
N ARG A 181 -11.49 -10.06 4.25
CA ARG A 181 -11.50 -10.44 5.68
C ARG A 181 -12.48 -9.62 6.52
N GLY A 182 -13.27 -8.76 5.88
CA GLY A 182 -14.34 -8.01 6.53
C GLY A 182 -13.92 -6.68 7.15
N TYR A 183 -12.73 -6.16 6.82
CA TYR A 183 -12.31 -4.82 7.27
C TYR A 183 -12.81 -3.74 6.32
N ARG A 184 -13.21 -2.59 6.89
CA ARG A 184 -13.32 -1.34 6.15
C ARG A 184 -11.93 -0.95 5.68
N THR A 185 -11.76 -0.74 4.39
CA THR A 185 -10.44 -0.51 3.82
C THR A 185 -10.35 0.90 3.28
N ILE A 186 -9.37 1.66 3.75
CA ILE A 186 -9.11 3.05 3.35
C ILE A 186 -7.72 3.11 2.70
N VAL A 187 -7.63 3.78 1.56
CA VAL A 187 -6.35 3.99 0.86
C VAL A 187 -6.15 5.49 0.63
N PRO A 188 -5.31 6.15 1.43
CA PRO A 188 -5.00 7.56 1.24
C PRO A 188 -4.14 7.77 -0.01
N ILE A 189 -4.58 8.63 -0.92
CA ILE A 189 -3.99 8.79 -2.26
C ILE A 189 -2.51 9.17 -2.16
N GLU A 190 -2.19 10.20 -1.39
CA GLU A 190 -0.86 10.82 -1.31
C GLU A 190 0.16 9.93 -0.57
N THR A 191 -0.33 8.91 0.14
CA THR A 191 0.54 7.95 0.84
C THR A 191 0.91 6.73 0.00
N CYS A 192 0.40 6.64 -1.24
CA CYS A 192 0.65 5.54 -2.15
C CYS A 192 1.42 6.00 -3.38
N ALA A 193 2.30 5.14 -3.89
CA ALA A 193 3.10 5.44 -5.08
C ALA A 193 3.24 4.23 -6.00
N ASP A 194 3.54 4.52 -7.27
CA ASP A 194 3.78 3.50 -8.29
C ASP A 194 4.79 3.98 -9.33
N LYS A 195 5.32 3.05 -10.11
CA LYS A 195 6.33 3.28 -11.13
C LYS A 195 5.84 4.13 -12.30
N HIS A 196 4.55 4.10 -12.58
CA HIS A 196 3.95 4.81 -13.71
C HIS A 196 2.59 5.37 -13.32
N GLU A 197 2.31 6.60 -13.76
CA GLU A 197 1.05 7.29 -13.49
C GLU A 197 -0.18 6.46 -13.87
N SER A 198 -0.15 5.84 -15.05
CA SER A 198 -1.28 5.02 -15.51
C SER A 198 -1.52 3.80 -14.61
N TYR A 199 -0.47 3.18 -14.08
CA TYR A 199 -0.62 2.07 -13.14
C TYR A 199 -1.22 2.55 -11.82
N HIS A 200 -0.73 3.67 -11.30
CA HIS A 200 -1.23 4.28 -10.08
C HIS A 200 -2.73 4.58 -10.16
N PHE A 201 -3.14 5.43 -11.10
CA PHE A 201 -4.53 5.89 -11.18
C PHE A 201 -5.51 4.82 -11.66
N ALA A 202 -5.12 3.91 -12.56
CA ALA A 202 -5.98 2.79 -12.93
C ALA A 202 -6.29 1.89 -11.72
N ASN A 203 -5.30 1.64 -10.86
CA ASN A 203 -5.50 0.81 -9.67
C ASN A 203 -6.23 1.56 -8.56
N LEU A 204 -6.01 2.86 -8.36
CA LEU A 204 -6.84 3.65 -7.45
C LEU A 204 -8.31 3.68 -7.90
N THR A 205 -8.56 3.78 -9.22
CA THR A 205 -9.91 3.68 -9.78
C THR A 205 -10.57 2.33 -9.45
N ASP A 206 -9.83 1.24 -9.65
CA ASP A 206 -10.33 -0.11 -9.39
C ASP A 206 -10.60 -0.33 -7.89
N LEU A 207 -9.72 0.18 -7.03
CA LEU A 207 -9.89 0.17 -5.58
C LEU A 207 -11.14 0.94 -5.17
N GLN A 208 -11.31 2.19 -5.63
CA GLN A 208 -12.46 3.04 -5.32
C GLN A 208 -13.79 2.42 -5.74
N LEU A 209 -13.82 1.77 -6.88
CA LEU A 209 -15.05 1.19 -7.41
C LEU A 209 -15.47 -0.12 -6.70
N LYS A 210 -14.54 -0.83 -6.03
CA LYS A 210 -14.78 -2.20 -5.59
C LYS A 210 -14.30 -2.55 -4.19
N TYR A 211 -13.12 -2.07 -3.75
CA TYR A 211 -12.41 -2.72 -2.65
C TYR A 211 -12.07 -1.81 -1.48
N ALA A 212 -12.01 -0.50 -1.68
CA ALA A 212 -11.59 0.45 -0.66
C ALA A 212 -12.24 1.81 -0.86
N ASP A 213 -12.29 2.59 0.18
CA ASP A 213 -12.48 4.03 0.03
C ASP A 213 -11.10 4.66 -0.24
N VAL A 214 -10.94 5.22 -1.43
CA VAL A 214 -9.75 5.99 -1.81
C VAL A 214 -10.01 7.44 -1.40
N GLU A 215 -9.22 7.95 -0.47
CA GLU A 215 -9.47 9.25 0.17
C GLU A 215 -8.22 10.13 0.13
N PRO A 216 -8.35 11.46 0.17
CA PRO A 216 -7.22 12.31 0.52
C PRO A 216 -6.68 11.94 1.91
N VAL A 217 -5.37 12.00 2.11
CA VAL A 217 -4.75 11.71 3.42
C VAL A 217 -5.31 12.60 4.53
N GLN A 218 -5.72 13.83 4.20
CA GLN A 218 -6.34 14.75 5.15
C GLN A 218 -7.60 14.17 5.80
N THR A 219 -8.37 13.38 5.08
CA THR A 219 -9.56 12.69 5.63
C THR A 219 -9.19 11.74 6.79
N VAL A 220 -8.05 11.04 6.67
CA VAL A 220 -7.55 10.16 7.73
C VAL A 220 -7.01 10.98 8.90
N ILE A 221 -6.30 12.07 8.63
CA ILE A 221 -5.78 12.99 9.65
C ILE A 221 -6.94 13.57 10.47
N ASP A 222 -7.94 14.15 9.80
CA ASP A 222 -9.10 14.76 10.45
C ASP A 222 -9.84 13.75 11.34
N TRP A 223 -10.00 12.51 10.85
CA TRP A 223 -10.64 11.45 11.62
C TRP A 223 -9.86 11.07 12.88
N LEU A 224 -8.53 11.00 12.78
CA LEU A 224 -7.64 10.70 13.90
C LEU A 224 -7.60 11.86 14.91
N GLU A 225 -7.59 13.10 14.46
CA GLU A 225 -7.55 14.28 15.34
C GLU A 225 -8.85 14.49 16.11
N ALA A 226 -9.99 14.10 15.54
CA ALA A 226 -11.30 14.21 16.17
C ALA A 226 -11.54 13.20 17.31
N ARG A 227 -10.61 12.29 17.58
CA ARG A 227 -10.68 11.25 18.62
C ARG A 227 -9.66 11.45 19.72
#